data_057177001b3c36ada84cef56257b555c
#
_entry.id   057177001b3c36ada84cef56257b555c
#
_cell.length_a   1.000
_cell.length_b   1.000
_cell.length_c   1.000
_cell.angle_alpha   90.00
_cell.angle_beta   90.00
_cell.angle_gamma   90.00
#
_symmetry.space_group_name_H-M   'P 1'
#
loop_
_entity.id
_entity.type
_entity.pdbx_description
1 polymer ?
#
loop_
_entity_poly.entity_id
_entity_poly.type
_entity_poly.pdbx_seq_one_letter_code
_entity_poly.pdbx_strand_id
1 'polypeptide(L)'
;TLVGLIPEWFGQMVFSGGPGLLAPGLSQDVTVNLEPGNYVLECYVKTPDGMFHSALGMIAGLTVTSAETGADEPEADFDVTLANYVIEAPDRVAAGSQTIRVRVIQDPEGMLKHDVHLVRVTEETDLGAVVPWMSWIDGMEAPAPATFVGGMEQLEAGHSGYLSVDLEPGSYAWISEAYAPQGMVKEFVVE
;
A
#
# COMPACT_ATOMS: atom_id res chain seq x y z
N THR A 1 2.13 -5.77 25.30
CA THR A 1 2.58 -4.67 24.42
C THR A 1 3.49 -5.26 23.35
N LEU A 2 3.16 -5.03 22.09
CA LEU A 2 3.86 -5.55 20.90
C LEU A 2 5.34 -5.17 20.82
N VAL A 3 5.76 -4.10 21.47
CA VAL A 3 7.15 -3.62 21.51
C VAL A 3 8.14 -4.72 21.93
N GLY A 4 7.70 -5.76 22.62
CA GLY A 4 8.53 -6.91 22.99
C GLY A 4 8.59 -8.05 21.96
N LEU A 5 7.78 -7.98 20.88
CA LEU A 5 7.72 -9.01 19.84
C LEU A 5 8.40 -8.57 18.54
N ILE A 6 8.64 -7.26 18.38
CA ILE A 6 9.34 -6.72 17.21
C ILE A 6 10.85 -6.85 17.43
N PRO A 7 11.59 -7.56 16.58
CA PRO A 7 13.03 -7.67 16.69
C PRO A 7 13.71 -6.29 16.61
N GLU A 8 14.83 -6.10 17.30
CA GLU A 8 15.57 -4.83 17.32
C GLU A 8 15.98 -4.36 15.91
N TRP A 9 16.25 -5.29 15.00
CA TRP A 9 16.62 -4.98 13.62
C TRP A 9 15.46 -4.38 12.80
N PHE A 10 14.21 -4.59 13.19
CA PHE A 10 13.04 -4.05 12.49
C PHE A 10 13.08 -2.52 12.41
N GLY A 11 13.54 -1.85 13.46
CA GLY A 11 13.73 -0.41 13.48
C GLY A 11 14.86 0.11 12.57
N GLN A 12 15.63 -0.79 11.94
CA GLN A 12 16.70 -0.46 10.99
C GLN A 12 16.30 -0.73 9.55
N MET A 13 15.08 -1.24 9.31
CA MET A 13 14.57 -1.46 7.96
C MET A 13 14.25 -0.12 7.29
N VAL A 14 14.51 -0.08 5.99
CA VAL A 14 14.10 1.00 5.10
C VAL A 14 12.91 0.48 4.29
N PHE A 15 11.77 1.13 4.43
CA PHE A 15 10.60 0.79 3.64
C PHE A 15 10.72 1.34 2.23
N SER A 16 10.61 0.49 1.25
CA SER A 16 10.92 0.80 -0.15
C SER A 16 9.70 0.62 -1.07
N GLY A 17 8.52 0.58 -0.50
CA GLY A 17 7.29 0.36 -1.24
C GLY A 17 7.04 -1.11 -1.55
N GLY A 18 6.10 -1.31 -2.43
CA GLY A 18 5.64 -2.63 -2.86
C GLY A 18 4.15 -2.62 -3.19
N PRO A 19 3.60 -3.72 -3.71
CA PRO A 19 2.19 -3.80 -4.02
C PRO A 19 1.35 -3.79 -2.73
N GLY A 20 0.31 -2.95 -2.73
CA GLY A 20 -0.68 -2.92 -1.66
C GLY A 20 -1.61 -4.14 -1.68
N LEU A 21 -2.61 -4.11 -0.81
CA LEU A 21 -3.58 -5.20 -0.66
C LEU A 21 -4.36 -5.45 -1.95
N LEU A 22 -4.55 -6.73 -2.27
CA LEU A 22 -5.29 -7.20 -3.45
C LEU A 22 -6.28 -8.28 -3.07
N ALA A 23 -7.49 -8.17 -3.59
CA ALA A 23 -8.48 -9.23 -3.49
C ALA A 23 -8.07 -10.44 -4.37
N PRO A 24 -8.48 -11.66 -4.01
CA PRO A 24 -8.19 -12.85 -4.81
C PRO A 24 -8.63 -12.70 -6.26
N GLY A 25 -7.76 -13.11 -7.18
CA GLY A 25 -8.01 -13.05 -8.63
C GLY A 25 -7.65 -11.74 -9.31
N LEU A 26 -7.27 -10.71 -8.55
CA LEU A 26 -6.76 -9.45 -9.09
C LEU A 26 -5.23 -9.45 -9.19
N SER A 27 -4.70 -8.54 -10.01
CA SER A 27 -3.28 -8.26 -10.14
C SER A 27 -3.04 -6.76 -10.28
N GLN A 28 -1.87 -6.31 -9.86
CA GLN A 28 -1.38 -4.96 -10.11
C GLN A 28 0.10 -5.02 -10.43
N ASP A 29 0.58 -4.04 -11.18
CA ASP A 29 2.02 -3.81 -11.36
C ASP A 29 2.45 -2.61 -10.52
N VAL A 30 3.59 -2.76 -9.84
CA VAL A 30 4.20 -1.70 -9.04
C VAL A 30 5.63 -1.48 -9.53
N THR A 31 5.97 -0.22 -9.78
CA THR A 31 7.33 0.21 -10.11
C THR A 31 7.86 1.09 -9.00
N VAL A 32 8.98 0.71 -8.42
CA VAL A 32 9.72 1.48 -7.41
C VAL A 32 11.18 1.60 -7.82
N ASN A 33 11.83 2.68 -7.41
CA ASN A 33 13.27 2.83 -7.55
C ASN A 33 13.96 2.26 -6.31
N LEU A 34 14.82 1.26 -6.52
CA LEU A 34 15.54 0.59 -5.44
C LEU A 34 17.03 0.90 -5.53
N GLU A 35 17.60 1.42 -4.45
CA GLU A 35 19.05 1.58 -4.30
C GLU A 35 19.75 0.20 -4.23
N PRO A 36 21.05 0.11 -4.58
CA PRO A 36 21.78 -1.14 -4.41
C PRO A 36 21.74 -1.65 -2.97
N GLY A 37 21.32 -2.90 -2.78
CA GLY A 37 21.15 -3.47 -1.45
C GLY A 37 20.48 -4.82 -1.44
N ASN A 38 20.21 -5.33 -0.25
CA ASN A 38 19.45 -6.55 -0.04
C ASN A 38 18.06 -6.20 0.49
N TYR A 39 17.06 -6.76 -0.13
CA TYR A 39 15.66 -6.52 0.16
C TYR A 39 14.95 -7.82 0.52
N VAL A 40 13.87 -7.69 1.26
CA VAL A 40 12.93 -8.77 1.55
C VAL A 40 11.55 -8.33 1.05
N LEU A 41 10.91 -9.18 0.26
CA LEU A 41 9.50 -9.08 -0.07
C LEU A 41 8.75 -10.05 0.82
N GLU A 42 7.74 -9.57 1.55
CA GLU A 42 6.94 -10.42 2.40
C GLU A 42 5.46 -10.08 2.30
N CYS A 43 4.60 -11.06 2.59
CA CYS A 43 3.17 -10.86 2.74
C CYS A 43 2.79 -10.98 4.22
N TYR A 44 2.26 -9.93 4.80
CA TYR A 44 1.83 -9.88 6.21
C TYR A 44 0.31 -10.05 6.39
N VAL A 45 -0.44 -10.33 5.31
CA VAL A 45 -1.83 -10.78 5.41
C VAL A 45 -1.88 -12.10 6.16
N LYS A 46 -2.95 -12.29 6.93
CA LYS A 46 -3.14 -13.51 7.73
C LYS A 46 -4.18 -14.44 7.11
N THR A 47 -3.99 -15.73 7.36
CA THR A 47 -5.02 -16.74 7.16
C THR A 47 -6.18 -16.54 8.15
N PRO A 48 -7.36 -17.19 7.94
CA PRO A 48 -8.47 -17.11 8.90
C PRO A 48 -8.17 -17.58 10.32
N ASP A 49 -7.11 -18.34 10.51
CA ASP A 49 -6.60 -18.81 11.83
C ASP A 49 -5.48 -17.91 12.39
N GLY A 50 -5.25 -16.75 11.78
CA GLY A 50 -4.35 -15.71 12.27
C GLY A 50 -2.87 -15.90 11.95
N MET A 51 -2.50 -16.83 11.07
CA MET A 51 -1.12 -17.07 10.70
C MET A 51 -0.70 -16.18 9.52
N PHE A 52 0.43 -15.48 9.62
CA PHE A 52 0.96 -14.67 8.52
C PHE A 52 1.32 -15.50 7.30
N HIS A 53 0.99 -15.01 6.10
CA HIS A 53 1.37 -15.66 4.85
C HIS A 53 2.90 -15.78 4.70
N SER A 54 3.68 -14.82 5.21
CA SER A 54 5.14 -14.91 5.24
C SER A 54 5.64 -16.12 6.04
N ALA A 55 4.98 -16.46 7.16
CA ALA A 55 5.29 -17.66 7.94
C ALA A 55 4.95 -18.97 7.18
N LEU A 56 4.08 -18.90 6.17
CA LEU A 56 3.73 -20.00 5.27
C LEU A 56 4.58 -20.02 3.98
N GLY A 57 5.58 -19.13 3.88
CA GLY A 57 6.51 -19.10 2.76
C GLY A 57 6.29 -17.99 1.74
N MET A 58 5.33 -17.06 1.94
CA MET A 58 5.19 -15.86 1.10
C MET A 58 6.25 -14.81 1.49
N ILE A 59 7.49 -15.18 1.37
CA ILE A 59 8.66 -14.35 1.64
C ILE A 59 9.76 -14.66 0.61
N ALA A 60 10.40 -13.62 0.08
CA ALA A 60 11.47 -13.75 -0.89
C ALA A 60 12.56 -12.72 -0.67
N GLY A 61 13.82 -13.12 -0.86
CA GLY A 61 14.95 -12.20 -0.88
C GLY A 61 15.23 -11.67 -2.29
N LEU A 62 15.60 -10.40 -2.39
CA LEU A 62 16.04 -9.74 -3.62
C LEU A 62 17.33 -9.01 -3.36
N THR A 63 18.30 -9.13 -4.27
CA THR A 63 19.54 -8.30 -4.25
C THR A 63 19.52 -7.37 -5.45
N VAL A 64 19.56 -6.07 -5.19
CA VAL A 64 19.75 -5.03 -6.19
C VAL A 64 21.23 -4.75 -6.30
N THR A 65 21.77 -4.85 -7.51
CA THR A 65 23.20 -4.61 -7.79
C THR A 65 23.44 -3.13 -8.10
N SER A 66 24.72 -2.72 -8.15
CA SER A 66 25.10 -1.36 -8.48
C SER A 66 24.97 -0.99 -9.98
N ALA A 67 24.44 -1.89 -10.79
CA ALA A 67 24.22 -1.62 -12.21
C ALA A 67 22.90 -0.85 -12.39
N GLU A 68 22.99 0.38 -12.87
CA GLU A 68 21.83 1.15 -13.28
C GLU A 68 21.19 0.53 -14.53
N THR A 69 19.88 0.46 -14.57
CA THR A 69 19.15 -0.07 -15.74
C THR A 69 18.96 0.99 -16.82
N GLY A 70 19.05 2.28 -16.48
CA GLY A 70 18.74 3.40 -17.38
C GLY A 70 17.28 3.45 -17.82
N ALA A 71 16.39 2.80 -17.07
CA ALA A 71 14.96 2.88 -17.33
C ALA A 71 14.42 4.25 -16.88
N ASP A 72 13.59 4.85 -17.73
CA ASP A 72 12.87 6.06 -17.38
C ASP A 72 11.75 5.75 -16.38
N GLU A 73 11.36 6.76 -15.59
CA GLU A 73 10.17 6.67 -14.74
C GLU A 73 8.91 6.53 -15.59
N PRO A 74 7.91 5.75 -15.17
CA PRO A 74 6.63 5.67 -15.85
C PRO A 74 5.96 7.04 -15.93
N GLU A 75 5.27 7.32 -17.04
CA GLU A 75 4.38 8.48 -17.14
C GLU A 75 3.11 8.20 -16.34
N ALA A 76 2.77 9.09 -15.41
CA ALA A 76 1.59 8.94 -14.55
C ALA A 76 0.39 9.71 -15.10
N ASP A 77 -0.79 9.11 -15.03
CA ASP A 77 -2.06 9.76 -15.37
C ASP A 77 -2.47 10.77 -14.28
N PHE A 78 -2.19 10.45 -13.01
CA PHE A 78 -2.37 11.38 -11.89
C PHE A 78 -1.49 11.00 -10.69
N ASP A 79 -1.42 11.94 -9.73
CA ASP A 79 -0.68 11.78 -8.48
C ASP A 79 -1.61 11.49 -7.30
N VAL A 80 -1.13 10.65 -6.38
CA VAL A 80 -1.59 10.54 -5.00
C VAL A 80 -0.45 10.98 -4.10
N THR A 81 -0.66 12.04 -3.33
CA THR A 81 0.37 12.62 -2.46
C THR A 81 0.03 12.37 -1.00
N LEU A 82 1.00 11.88 -0.25
CA LEU A 82 0.88 11.52 1.16
C LEU A 82 1.76 12.45 2.00
N ALA A 83 1.17 13.19 2.91
CA ALA A 83 1.88 14.07 3.84
C ALA A 83 0.99 14.46 5.03
N ASN A 84 1.58 14.65 6.20
CA ASN A 84 0.87 15.18 7.36
C ASN A 84 -0.44 14.45 7.70
N TYR A 85 -0.48 13.13 7.54
CA TYR A 85 -1.67 12.29 7.73
C TYR A 85 -2.84 12.65 6.79
N VAL A 86 -2.54 13.19 5.59
CA VAL A 86 -3.51 13.55 4.56
C VAL A 86 -3.18 12.80 3.27
N ILE A 87 -4.22 12.35 2.58
CA ILE A 87 -4.17 11.84 1.22
C ILE A 87 -4.69 12.92 0.28
N GLU A 88 -3.83 13.47 -0.55
CA GLU A 88 -4.21 14.39 -1.62
C GLU A 88 -4.28 13.62 -2.94
N ALA A 89 -5.47 13.56 -3.53
CA ALA A 89 -5.74 12.88 -4.79
C ALA A 89 -6.93 13.55 -5.50
N PRO A 90 -7.10 13.36 -6.82
CA PRO A 90 -8.29 13.84 -7.53
C PRO A 90 -9.58 13.26 -6.96
N ASP A 91 -10.66 14.06 -6.96
CA ASP A 91 -12.00 13.60 -6.55
C ASP A 91 -12.67 12.75 -7.64
N ARG A 92 -12.19 12.86 -8.90
CA ARG A 92 -12.69 12.14 -10.06
C ARG A 92 -11.54 11.74 -10.97
N VAL A 93 -11.57 10.52 -11.48
CA VAL A 93 -10.60 9.98 -12.43
C VAL A 93 -11.31 9.22 -13.54
N ALA A 94 -10.66 9.08 -14.69
CA ALA A 94 -11.19 8.30 -15.81
C ALA A 94 -11.17 6.79 -15.50
N ALA A 95 -12.15 6.07 -16.07
CA ALA A 95 -12.14 4.60 -16.06
C ALA A 95 -11.10 4.06 -17.04
N GLY A 96 -10.70 2.80 -16.85
CA GLY A 96 -9.73 2.08 -17.66
C GLY A 96 -8.38 1.94 -16.97
N SER A 97 -7.36 1.64 -17.76
CA SER A 97 -6.00 1.47 -17.27
C SER A 97 -5.42 2.81 -16.81
N GLN A 98 -4.94 2.87 -15.60
CA GLN A 98 -4.36 4.06 -14.99
C GLN A 98 -2.98 3.73 -14.43
N THR A 99 -2.02 4.60 -14.70
CA THR A 99 -0.72 4.62 -14.02
C THR A 99 -0.74 5.75 -13.00
N ILE A 100 -0.65 5.41 -11.74
CA ILE A 100 -0.82 6.33 -10.61
C ILE A 100 0.52 6.48 -9.91
N ARG A 101 1.02 7.71 -9.78
CA ARG A 101 2.22 7.97 -8.99
C ARG A 101 1.84 8.28 -7.55
N VAL A 102 2.31 7.45 -6.62
CA VAL A 102 2.22 7.72 -5.18
C VAL A 102 3.49 8.42 -4.73
N ARG A 103 3.35 9.57 -4.10
CA ARG A 103 4.47 10.40 -3.61
C ARG A 103 4.35 10.61 -2.11
N VAL A 104 5.41 10.35 -1.37
CA VAL A 104 5.50 10.70 0.05
C VAL A 104 6.31 11.99 0.20
N ILE A 105 5.68 13.04 0.72
CA ILE A 105 6.30 14.37 0.87
C ILE A 105 6.92 14.53 2.25
N GLN A 106 6.29 13.94 3.27
CA GLN A 106 6.76 14.03 4.65
C GLN A 106 6.44 12.73 5.37
N ASP A 107 7.43 12.20 6.11
CA ASP A 107 7.24 11.03 6.96
C ASP A 107 6.32 11.37 8.14
N PRO A 108 5.49 10.40 8.58
CA PRO A 108 4.76 10.50 9.82
C PRO A 108 5.71 10.37 11.02
N GLU A 109 5.25 10.76 12.20
CA GLU A 109 5.99 10.47 13.43
C GLU A 109 5.89 8.98 13.75
N GLY A 110 7.03 8.34 14.02
CA GLY A 110 7.10 6.93 14.39
C GLY A 110 7.87 6.06 13.42
N MET A 111 7.71 4.75 13.59
CA MET A 111 8.48 3.74 12.85
C MET A 111 7.86 3.41 11.50
N LEU A 112 6.53 3.39 11.40
CA LEU A 112 5.83 3.12 10.15
C LEU A 112 5.86 4.35 9.24
N LYS A 113 5.88 4.12 7.94
CA LYS A 113 5.87 5.15 6.90
C LYS A 113 4.48 5.30 6.30
N HIS A 114 4.31 6.22 5.38
CA HIS A 114 3.05 6.35 4.66
C HIS A 114 2.89 5.25 3.62
N ASP A 115 1.70 4.70 3.60
CA ASP A 115 1.16 3.76 2.64
C ASP A 115 -0.18 4.25 2.11
N VAL A 116 -0.68 3.62 1.06
CA VAL A 116 -2.04 3.84 0.60
C VAL A 116 -2.58 2.62 -0.14
N HIS A 117 -3.77 2.17 0.23
CA HIS A 117 -4.47 1.07 -0.42
C HIS A 117 -5.72 1.58 -1.13
N LEU A 118 -6.06 0.94 -2.23
CA LEU A 118 -7.22 1.27 -3.05
C LEU A 118 -8.34 0.27 -2.80
N VAL A 119 -9.47 0.76 -2.34
CA VAL A 119 -10.66 -0.02 -2.02
C VAL A 119 -11.79 0.36 -2.96
N ARG A 120 -12.47 -0.62 -3.56
CA ARG A 120 -13.73 -0.40 -4.26
C ARG A 120 -14.86 -0.25 -3.24
N VAL A 121 -15.59 0.87 -3.31
CA VAL A 121 -16.70 1.18 -2.40
C VAL A 121 -18.01 0.83 -3.10
N THR A 122 -18.82 -0.01 -2.45
CA THR A 122 -20.17 -0.39 -2.86
C THR A 122 -21.17 -0.05 -1.75
N GLU A 123 -22.46 -0.26 -1.98
CA GLU A 123 -23.49 -0.09 -0.94
C GLU A 123 -23.27 -1.02 0.28
N GLU A 124 -22.54 -2.12 0.09
CA GLU A 124 -22.22 -3.11 1.14
C GLU A 124 -20.91 -2.79 1.87
N THR A 125 -20.11 -1.84 1.37
CA THR A 125 -18.80 -1.51 1.95
C THR A 125 -18.95 -0.62 3.17
N ASP A 126 -18.54 -1.12 4.32
CA ASP A 126 -18.41 -0.34 5.55
C ASP A 126 -16.94 0.03 5.80
N LEU A 127 -16.55 1.25 5.41
CA LEU A 127 -15.19 1.77 5.65
C LEU A 127 -14.86 1.82 7.14
N GLY A 128 -15.87 1.96 8.02
CA GLY A 128 -15.68 1.89 9.47
C GLY A 128 -15.24 0.50 9.94
N ALA A 129 -15.59 -0.57 9.22
CA ALA A 129 -15.12 -1.92 9.47
C ALA A 129 -13.78 -2.20 8.79
N VAL A 130 -13.50 -1.56 7.65
CA VAL A 130 -12.22 -1.71 6.91
C VAL A 130 -11.06 -1.18 7.72
N VAL A 131 -11.18 0.01 8.32
CA VAL A 131 -10.13 0.68 9.08
C VAL A 131 -9.54 -0.21 10.19
N PRO A 132 -10.31 -0.76 11.13
CA PRO A 132 -9.74 -1.64 12.16
C PRO A 132 -9.24 -2.97 11.60
N TRP A 133 -9.84 -3.47 10.50
CA TRP A 133 -9.38 -4.71 9.87
C TRP A 133 -7.98 -4.55 9.26
N MET A 134 -7.59 -3.36 8.79
CA MET A 134 -6.28 -3.11 8.19
C MET A 134 -5.12 -3.14 9.20
N SER A 135 -5.38 -3.20 10.50
CA SER A 135 -4.31 -3.38 11.48
C SER A 135 -3.62 -4.73 11.30
N TRP A 136 -2.35 -4.72 10.86
CA TRP A 136 -1.55 -5.95 10.72
C TRP A 136 -1.30 -6.65 12.06
N ILE A 137 -1.52 -5.95 13.16
CA ILE A 137 -1.38 -6.47 14.53
C ILE A 137 -2.59 -7.29 14.91
N ASP A 138 -3.77 -6.66 14.90
CA ASP A 138 -5.01 -7.20 15.45
C ASP A 138 -6.06 -7.50 14.36
N GLY A 139 -5.71 -7.31 13.09
CA GLY A 139 -6.56 -7.50 11.93
C GLY A 139 -5.86 -8.26 10.81
N MET A 140 -6.26 -7.96 9.57
CA MET A 140 -5.78 -8.59 8.31
C MET A 140 -6.04 -10.09 8.20
N GLU A 141 -7.01 -10.60 8.93
CA GLU A 141 -7.47 -11.98 8.79
C GLU A 141 -8.45 -12.11 7.62
N ALA A 142 -8.25 -13.11 6.80
CA ALA A 142 -9.16 -13.40 5.68
C ALA A 142 -10.53 -13.91 6.20
N PRO A 143 -11.63 -13.55 5.54
CA PRO A 143 -11.73 -12.69 4.37
C PRO A 143 -11.68 -11.20 4.71
N ALA A 144 -11.19 -10.39 3.78
CA ALA A 144 -11.25 -8.93 3.91
C ALA A 144 -12.70 -8.42 3.87
N PRO A 145 -13.04 -7.34 4.63
CA PRO A 145 -14.39 -6.79 4.65
C PRO A 145 -14.74 -5.91 3.43
N ALA A 146 -13.79 -5.76 2.50
CA ALA A 146 -13.95 -4.97 1.29
C ALA A 146 -13.09 -5.53 0.15
N THR A 147 -13.35 -5.07 -1.08
CA THR A 147 -12.54 -5.42 -2.26
C THR A 147 -11.38 -4.46 -2.39
N PHE A 148 -10.18 -4.91 -2.06
CA PHE A 148 -8.93 -4.21 -2.32
C PHE A 148 -8.50 -4.46 -3.77
N VAL A 149 -8.20 -3.39 -4.48
CA VAL A 149 -7.85 -3.45 -5.92
C VAL A 149 -6.43 -3.00 -6.20
N GLY A 150 -5.66 -2.68 -5.18
CA GLY A 150 -4.27 -2.31 -5.29
C GLY A 150 -3.81 -1.36 -4.18
N GLY A 151 -2.68 -0.73 -4.43
CA GLY A 151 -2.10 0.24 -3.52
C GLY A 151 -0.57 0.28 -3.61
N MET A 152 -0.01 1.10 -2.75
CA MET A 152 1.43 1.25 -2.56
C MET A 152 1.75 1.08 -1.08
N GLU A 153 2.61 0.12 -0.79
CA GLU A 153 3.17 -0.07 0.55
C GLU A 153 4.10 1.06 0.95
N GLN A 154 4.48 1.04 2.20
CA GLN A 154 5.21 2.10 2.87
C GLN A 154 6.44 2.58 2.08
N LEU A 155 6.48 3.89 1.84
CA LEU A 155 7.59 4.63 1.25
C LEU A 155 8.07 5.71 2.22
N GLU A 156 9.36 5.97 2.22
CA GLU A 156 9.94 7.11 2.95
C GLU A 156 9.70 8.44 2.23
N ALA A 157 9.73 9.53 2.98
CA ALA A 157 9.62 10.89 2.43
C ALA A 157 10.69 11.15 1.36
N GLY A 158 10.28 11.83 0.29
CA GLY A 158 11.13 12.11 -0.87
C GLY A 158 11.11 11.01 -1.93
N HIS A 159 10.47 9.87 -1.66
CA HIS A 159 10.34 8.77 -2.61
C HIS A 159 8.98 8.76 -3.31
N SER A 160 8.94 8.13 -4.46
CA SER A 160 7.75 7.87 -5.24
C SER A 160 7.75 6.43 -5.73
N GLY A 161 6.54 5.88 -5.90
CA GLY A 161 6.32 4.62 -6.60
C GLY A 161 5.16 4.77 -7.56
N TYR A 162 5.06 3.88 -8.53
CA TYR A 162 4.00 3.87 -9.53
C TYR A 162 3.22 2.58 -9.41
N LEU A 163 1.91 2.68 -9.45
CA LEU A 163 1.05 1.50 -9.54
C LEU A 163 0.20 1.59 -10.81
N SER A 164 0.08 0.48 -11.52
CA SER A 164 -0.80 0.35 -12.67
C SER A 164 -1.98 -0.53 -12.31
N VAL A 165 -3.18 0.00 -12.49
CA VAL A 165 -4.45 -0.68 -12.18
C VAL A 165 -5.46 -0.41 -13.29
N ASP A 166 -6.41 -1.34 -13.45
CA ASP A 166 -7.56 -1.13 -14.34
C ASP A 166 -8.78 -0.79 -13.49
N LEU A 167 -9.31 0.43 -13.67
CA LEU A 167 -10.38 0.98 -12.87
C LEU A 167 -11.71 0.91 -13.61
N GLU A 168 -12.67 0.17 -13.08
CA GLU A 168 -14.04 0.20 -13.55
C GLU A 168 -14.80 1.43 -13.01
N PRO A 169 -15.81 1.97 -13.74
CA PRO A 169 -16.65 3.03 -13.19
C PRO A 169 -17.25 2.66 -11.84
N GLY A 170 -17.24 3.61 -10.89
CA GLY A 170 -17.77 3.40 -9.56
C GLY A 170 -17.14 4.27 -8.49
N SER A 171 -17.45 4.01 -7.23
CA SER A 171 -16.88 4.70 -6.07
C SER A 171 -15.70 3.92 -5.52
N TYR A 172 -14.70 4.66 -5.06
CA TYR A 172 -13.47 4.11 -4.50
C TYR A 172 -13.02 4.93 -3.29
N ALA A 173 -12.14 4.34 -2.50
CA ALA A 173 -11.45 5.05 -1.43
C ALA A 173 -9.96 4.70 -1.41
N TRP A 174 -9.14 5.71 -1.28
CA TRP A 174 -7.77 5.58 -0.80
C TRP A 174 -7.78 5.50 0.71
N ILE A 175 -7.07 4.55 1.28
CA ILE A 175 -7.02 4.33 2.73
C ILE A 175 -5.60 3.91 3.15
N SER A 176 -5.06 4.57 4.18
CA SER A 176 -3.78 4.16 4.77
C SER A 176 -4.01 3.08 5.81
N GLU A 177 -3.17 2.06 5.84
CA GLU A 177 -3.21 1.02 6.86
C GLU A 177 -2.97 1.59 8.26
N ALA A 178 -1.82 2.24 8.44
CA ALA A 178 -1.41 2.71 9.76
C ALA A 178 -2.15 3.97 10.22
N TYR A 179 -2.59 4.82 9.28
CA TYR A 179 -3.02 6.19 9.59
C TYR A 179 -4.48 6.50 9.22
N ALA A 180 -5.28 5.52 8.80
CA ALA A 180 -6.72 5.70 8.62
C ALA A 180 -7.44 6.15 9.90
N PRO A 181 -7.07 5.68 11.11
CA PRO A 181 -7.65 6.19 12.35
C PRO A 181 -7.41 7.69 12.60
N GLN A 182 -6.39 8.28 11.97
CA GLN A 182 -6.07 9.72 12.01
C GLN A 182 -6.73 10.50 10.86
N GLY A 183 -7.55 9.85 10.04
CA GLY A 183 -8.30 10.46 8.96
C GLY A 183 -7.70 10.26 7.56
N MET A 184 -6.68 9.43 7.40
CA MET A 184 -6.13 9.09 6.08
C MET A 184 -7.05 8.15 5.31
N VAL A 185 -8.22 8.67 4.97
CA VAL A 185 -9.22 8.06 4.08
C VAL A 185 -9.69 9.12 3.10
N LYS A 186 -9.66 8.84 1.80
CA LYS A 186 -10.06 9.76 0.75
C LYS A 186 -10.94 9.04 -0.28
N GLU A 187 -12.22 9.36 -0.30
CA GLU A 187 -13.16 8.84 -1.31
C GLU A 187 -13.05 9.62 -2.62
N PHE A 188 -13.29 8.92 -3.75
CA PHE A 188 -13.32 9.49 -5.09
C PHE A 188 -14.18 8.65 -6.03
N VAL A 189 -14.44 9.16 -7.23
CA VAL A 189 -15.29 8.52 -8.25
C VAL A 189 -14.48 8.26 -9.51
N VAL A 190 -14.68 7.07 -10.09
CA VAL A 190 -14.21 6.66 -11.41
C VAL A 190 -15.36 6.78 -12.41
N GLU A 191 -15.18 7.53 -13.51
CA GLU A 191 -16.23 7.79 -14.51
C GLU A 191 -15.72 7.72 -15.98
#